data_6a8e90a413a9f32c51a2824e3d7764c5
#
_entry.id   6a8e90a413a9f32c51a2824e3d7764c5
#
_cell.length_a   1.000
_cell.length_b   1.000
_cell.length_c   1.000
_cell.angle_alpha   90.00
_cell.angle_beta   90.00
_cell.angle_gamma   90.00
#
_symmetry.space_group_name_H-M   'P 1'
#
loop_
_entity.id
_entity.type
_entity.pdbx_description
1 polymer ?
#
loop_
_entity_poly.entity_id
_entity_poly.type
_entity_poly.pdbx_seq_one_letter_code
_entity_poly.pdbx_strand_id
1 'polypeptide(L)'
;MIVMQYRFTLPADYDMTIIERRIAENGAKLNGFPGLLFKAFLVARRDTDFSVENRYAPLYVWESVAAMTQFLQSPGFRRLTEDFGWPQIDTWLALRLPAVAEVKSAAWLSIACETIPAHSDLSAVELS
;
A
#
# COMPACT_ATOMS: atom_id res chain seq x y z
N MET A 1 -5.68 13.86 -4.04
CA MET A 1 -5.57 12.48 -3.54
C MET A 1 -4.12 12.03 -3.57
N ILE A 2 -3.70 11.30 -2.57
CA ILE A 2 -2.35 10.76 -2.48
C ILE A 2 -2.40 9.26 -2.23
N VAL A 3 -1.58 8.51 -2.96
CA VAL A 3 -1.40 7.08 -2.77
C VAL A 3 -0.18 6.86 -1.90
N MET A 4 -0.28 5.99 -0.91
CA MET A 4 0.82 5.64 -0.02
C MET A 4 0.94 4.12 0.06
N GLN A 5 2.16 3.62 0.00
CA GLN A 5 2.47 2.23 0.29
C GLN A 5 3.67 2.17 1.21
N TYR A 6 3.58 1.41 2.29
CA TYR A 6 4.76 1.05 3.04
C TYR A 6 5.05 -0.43 2.86
N ARG A 7 6.34 -0.78 2.89
CA ARG A 7 6.78 -2.13 2.60
C ARG A 7 7.70 -2.64 3.69
N PHE A 8 7.41 -3.85 4.16
CA PHE A 8 8.28 -4.61 5.04
C PHE A 8 8.77 -5.83 4.27
N THR A 9 10.08 -5.93 4.11
CA THR A 9 10.72 -7.16 3.62
C THR A 9 11.02 -8.03 4.82
N LEU A 10 10.50 -9.24 4.82
CA LEU A 10 10.58 -10.17 5.94
C LEU A 10 11.62 -11.25 5.64
N PRO A 11 12.20 -11.90 6.67
CA PRO A 11 13.16 -12.99 6.46
C PRO A 11 12.60 -14.08 5.54
N ALA A 12 13.50 -14.77 4.83
CA ALA A 12 13.11 -15.82 3.88
C ALA A 12 12.37 -16.99 4.54
N ASP A 13 12.64 -17.24 5.82
CA ASP A 13 12.02 -18.28 6.64
C ASP A 13 10.89 -17.76 7.53
N TYR A 14 10.46 -16.50 7.31
CA TYR A 14 9.37 -15.91 8.09
C TYR A 14 8.07 -16.65 7.86
N ASP A 15 7.35 -16.93 8.95
CA ASP A 15 6.02 -17.55 8.87
C ASP A 15 4.98 -16.51 8.42
N MET A 16 4.65 -16.52 7.14
CA MET A 16 3.71 -15.57 6.54
C MET A 16 2.28 -15.73 7.06
N THR A 17 1.95 -16.81 7.75
CA THR A 17 0.63 -16.95 8.39
C THR A 17 0.43 -15.92 9.50
N ILE A 18 1.51 -15.42 10.10
CA ILE A 18 1.46 -14.32 11.08
C ILE A 18 0.87 -13.06 10.44
N ILE A 19 1.31 -12.73 9.21
CA ILE A 19 0.80 -11.59 8.44
C ILE A 19 -0.67 -11.80 8.07
N GLU A 20 -1.03 -12.98 7.59
CA GLU A 20 -2.40 -13.32 7.22
C GLU A 20 -3.35 -13.19 8.41
N ARG A 21 -2.93 -13.68 9.57
CA ARG A 21 -3.69 -13.55 10.82
C ARG A 21 -3.85 -12.09 11.23
N ARG A 22 -2.79 -11.30 11.14
CA ARG A 22 -2.84 -9.88 11.45
C ARG A 22 -3.84 -9.13 10.56
N ILE A 23 -3.85 -9.41 9.27
CA ILE A 23 -4.82 -8.83 8.33
C ILE A 23 -6.24 -9.23 8.72
N ALA A 24 -6.47 -10.51 9.01
CA ALA A 24 -7.79 -11.02 9.40
C ALA A 24 -8.29 -10.38 10.71
N GLU A 25 -7.43 -10.20 11.70
CA GLU A 25 -7.80 -9.69 13.01
C GLU A 25 -7.90 -8.16 13.07
N ASN A 26 -7.08 -7.45 12.29
CA ASN A 26 -6.93 -6.00 12.41
C ASN A 26 -7.34 -5.21 11.17
N GLY A 27 -7.56 -5.87 10.03
CA GLY A 27 -7.83 -5.20 8.77
C GLY A 27 -9.03 -4.26 8.80
N ALA A 28 -10.08 -4.61 9.53
CA ALA A 28 -11.30 -3.80 9.63
C ALA A 28 -11.14 -2.58 10.58
N LYS A 29 -10.10 -2.51 11.40
CA LYS A 29 -9.91 -1.42 12.36
C LYS A 29 -9.72 -0.05 11.72
N LEU A 30 -9.28 -0.01 10.46
CA LEU A 30 -9.12 1.22 9.70
C LEU A 30 -10.37 1.62 8.93
N ASN A 31 -11.43 0.80 8.96
CA ASN A 31 -12.69 1.16 8.32
C ASN A 31 -13.23 2.44 8.94
N GLY A 32 -13.54 3.42 8.08
CA GLY A 32 -14.01 4.73 8.53
C GLY A 32 -12.93 5.67 9.07
N PHE A 33 -11.65 5.35 8.91
CA PHE A 33 -10.58 6.29 9.27
C PHE A 33 -10.73 7.58 8.44
N PRO A 34 -10.72 8.77 9.07
CA PRO A 34 -10.97 10.02 8.38
C PRO A 34 -10.03 10.24 7.19
N GLY A 35 -10.60 10.47 6.01
CA GLY A 35 -9.85 10.73 4.78
C GLY A 35 -9.27 9.50 4.09
N LEU A 36 -9.49 8.31 4.61
CA LEU A 36 -9.11 7.07 3.94
C LEU A 36 -10.16 6.69 2.90
N LEU A 37 -9.78 6.74 1.62
CA LEU A 37 -10.67 6.42 0.51
C LEU A 37 -10.64 4.94 0.15
N PHE A 38 -9.46 4.32 0.25
CA PHE A 38 -9.27 2.92 -0.12
C PHE A 38 -8.03 2.36 0.57
N LYS A 39 -8.07 1.07 0.90
CA LYS A 39 -6.92 0.31 1.38
C LYS A 39 -6.91 -1.09 0.79
N ALA A 40 -5.71 -1.63 0.56
CA ALA A 40 -5.49 -3.00 0.15
C ALA A 40 -4.31 -3.58 0.93
N PHE A 41 -4.52 -4.75 1.52
CA PHE A 41 -3.47 -5.46 2.26
C PHE A 41 -2.76 -6.40 1.31
N LEU A 42 -1.63 -5.96 0.75
CA LEU A 42 -0.88 -6.68 -0.26
C LEU A 42 0.21 -7.52 0.40
N VAL A 43 0.32 -8.74 -0.05
CA VAL A 43 1.28 -9.72 0.47
C VAL A 43 1.97 -10.40 -0.71
N ALA A 44 3.28 -10.59 -0.61
CA ALA A 44 4.04 -11.42 -1.53
C ALA A 44 4.77 -12.49 -0.73
N ARG A 45 4.57 -13.75 -1.10
CA ARG A 45 5.20 -14.91 -0.47
C ARG A 45 6.34 -15.41 -1.35
N ARG A 46 7.48 -15.62 -0.73
CA ARG A 46 8.61 -16.22 -1.42
C ARG A 46 8.21 -17.60 -1.99
N ASP A 47 8.60 -17.84 -3.23
CA ASP A 47 8.43 -19.10 -3.96
C ASP A 47 6.98 -19.50 -4.31
N THR A 48 5.97 -18.82 -3.79
CA THR A 48 4.56 -19.13 -4.06
C THR A 48 3.81 -18.07 -4.85
N ASP A 49 4.18 -16.78 -4.70
CA ASP A 49 3.49 -15.65 -5.34
C ASP A 49 4.36 -15.01 -6.45
N PHE A 50 5.22 -15.78 -7.10
CA PHE A 50 6.20 -15.28 -8.08
C PHE A 50 7.13 -14.21 -7.49
N SER A 51 7.33 -14.24 -6.18
CA SER A 51 8.19 -13.31 -5.47
C SER A 51 9.49 -13.99 -5.07
N VAL A 52 10.57 -13.20 -5.06
CA VAL A 52 11.89 -13.66 -4.57
C VAL A 52 12.04 -13.43 -3.06
N GLU A 53 11.08 -12.76 -2.44
CA GLU A 53 11.13 -12.44 -1.01
C GLU A 53 9.73 -12.46 -0.38
N ASN A 54 9.70 -12.62 0.95
CA ASN A 54 8.50 -12.41 1.73
C ASN A 54 8.31 -10.92 1.97
N ARG A 55 7.13 -10.39 1.65
CA ARG A 55 6.84 -8.96 1.75
C ARG A 55 5.42 -8.73 2.24
N TYR A 56 5.28 -7.72 3.09
CA TYR A 56 4.01 -7.14 3.48
C TYR A 56 3.98 -5.68 3.05
N ALA A 57 3.03 -5.31 2.20
CA ALA A 57 3.03 -4.02 1.52
C ALA A 57 1.63 -3.42 1.38
N PRO A 58 0.98 -3.02 2.47
CA PRO A 58 -0.32 -2.36 2.41
C PRO A 58 -0.31 -1.09 1.57
N LEU A 59 -1.35 -0.92 0.75
CA LEU A 59 -1.56 0.24 -0.11
C LEU A 59 -2.77 1.04 0.38
N TYR A 60 -2.61 2.36 0.44
CA TYR A 60 -3.65 3.28 0.90
C TYR A 60 -3.86 4.40 -0.11
N VAL A 61 -5.10 4.80 -0.30
CA VAL A 61 -5.43 6.02 -1.03
C VAL A 61 -6.07 6.99 -0.06
N TRP A 62 -5.47 8.16 0.08
CA TRP A 62 -5.87 9.20 1.01
C TRP A 62 -6.48 10.39 0.28
N GLU A 63 -7.52 10.97 0.87
CA GLU A 63 -8.16 12.20 0.38
C GLU A 63 -7.17 13.38 0.34
N SER A 64 -6.29 13.45 1.35
CA SER A 64 -5.34 14.55 1.52
C SER A 64 -4.05 14.10 2.19
N VAL A 65 -3.01 14.90 2.06
CA VAL A 65 -1.75 14.71 2.80
C VAL A 65 -1.99 14.82 4.31
N ALA A 66 -2.89 15.70 4.75
CA ALA A 66 -3.22 15.85 6.17
C ALA A 66 -3.80 14.56 6.76
N ALA A 67 -4.69 13.88 6.04
CA ALA A 67 -5.26 12.60 6.47
C ALA A 67 -4.17 11.51 6.55
N MET A 68 -3.31 11.42 5.55
CA MET A 68 -2.18 10.50 5.55
C MET A 68 -1.25 10.76 6.75
N THR A 69 -0.92 12.01 7.01
CA THR A 69 -0.07 12.40 8.12
C THR A 69 -0.69 12.01 9.46
N GLN A 70 -2.00 12.22 9.62
CA GLN A 70 -2.72 11.82 10.81
C GLN A 70 -2.61 10.32 11.07
N PHE A 71 -2.70 9.50 10.03
CA PHE A 71 -2.49 8.05 10.13
C PHE A 71 -1.05 7.71 10.56
N LEU A 72 -0.06 8.31 9.90
CA LEU A 72 1.36 8.03 10.19
C LEU A 72 1.76 8.45 11.62
N GLN A 73 1.06 9.41 12.19
CA GLN A 73 1.26 9.87 13.57
C GLN A 73 0.38 9.12 14.58
N SER A 74 -0.43 8.17 14.12
CA SER A 74 -1.37 7.47 14.99
C SER A 74 -0.69 6.37 15.82
N PRO A 75 -1.30 5.99 16.96
CA PRO A 75 -0.81 4.86 17.74
C PRO A 75 -0.82 3.53 16.96
N GLY A 76 -1.76 3.36 16.04
CA GLY A 76 -1.85 2.16 15.22
C GLY A 76 -0.64 1.97 14.31
N PHE A 77 -0.18 3.03 13.65
CA PHE A 77 1.02 2.97 12.83
C PHE A 77 2.28 2.78 13.68
N ARG A 78 2.36 3.46 14.82
CA ARG A 78 3.46 3.27 15.78
C ARG A 78 3.59 1.80 16.19
N ARG A 79 2.48 1.15 16.52
CA ARG A 79 2.48 -0.26 16.88
C ARG A 79 2.96 -1.16 15.74
N LEU A 80 2.55 -0.84 14.52
CA LEU A 80 3.01 -1.56 13.34
C LEU A 80 4.53 -1.51 13.22
N THR A 81 5.15 -0.35 13.43
CA THR A 81 6.61 -0.21 13.37
C THR A 81 7.32 -0.90 14.53
N GLU A 82 6.69 -0.98 15.70
CA GLU A 82 7.21 -1.75 16.83
C GLU A 82 7.21 -3.25 16.53
N ASP A 83 6.18 -3.74 15.83
CA ASP A 83 6.03 -5.16 15.52
C ASP A 83 6.91 -5.63 14.35
N PHE A 84 7.11 -4.79 13.31
CA PHE A 84 7.77 -5.18 12.07
C PHE A 84 9.03 -4.40 11.75
N GLY A 85 9.36 -3.39 12.51
CA GLY A 85 10.50 -2.51 12.26
C GLY A 85 10.11 -1.28 11.41
N TRP A 86 11.12 -0.57 10.96
CA TRP A 86 10.93 0.68 10.23
C TRP A 86 10.72 0.40 8.74
N PRO A 87 9.57 0.76 8.15
CA PRO A 87 9.30 0.44 6.75
C PRO A 87 9.88 1.47 5.79
N GLN A 88 10.01 1.07 4.53
CA GLN A 88 10.12 2.01 3.43
C GLN A 88 8.71 2.51 3.10
N ILE A 89 8.55 3.83 2.98
CA ILE A 89 7.28 4.47 2.63
C ILE A 89 7.44 5.19 1.30
N ASP A 90 6.59 4.85 0.35
CA ASP A 90 6.51 5.52 -0.95
C ASP A 90 5.17 6.23 -1.06
N THR A 91 5.17 7.39 -1.71
CA THR A 91 3.96 8.17 -1.97
C THR A 91 3.92 8.62 -3.42
N TRP A 92 2.71 8.70 -3.95
CA TRP A 92 2.45 9.14 -5.32
C TRP A 92 1.25 10.07 -5.34
N LEU A 93 1.33 11.10 -6.17
CA LEU A 93 0.15 11.90 -6.49
C LEU A 93 -0.75 11.09 -7.43
N ALA A 94 -2.02 10.94 -7.08
CA ALA A 94 -2.96 10.22 -7.91
C ALA A 94 -3.46 11.11 -9.04
N LEU A 95 -3.10 10.79 -10.28
CA LEU A 95 -3.61 11.48 -11.46
C LEU A 95 -4.94 10.89 -11.93
N ARG A 96 -5.12 9.59 -11.73
CA ARG A 96 -6.34 8.86 -12.09
C ARG A 96 -6.52 7.67 -11.16
N LEU A 97 -7.76 7.43 -10.74
CA LEU A 97 -8.12 6.28 -9.93
C LEU A 97 -9.22 5.47 -10.62
N PRO A 98 -9.12 4.12 -10.62
CA PRO A 98 -10.22 3.28 -11.05
C PRO A 98 -11.37 3.34 -10.05
N ALA A 99 -12.55 2.85 -10.45
CA ALA A 99 -13.68 2.71 -9.55
C ALA A 99 -13.36 1.70 -8.44
N VAL A 100 -13.79 1.99 -7.21
CA VAL A 100 -13.54 1.13 -6.04
C VAL A 100 -14.05 -0.30 -6.27
N ALA A 101 -15.21 -0.45 -6.92
CA ALA A 101 -15.77 -1.76 -7.23
C ALA A 101 -14.86 -2.61 -8.13
N GLU A 102 -14.17 -2.00 -9.09
CA GLU A 102 -13.20 -2.70 -9.94
C GLU A 102 -11.98 -3.17 -9.15
N VAL A 103 -11.51 -2.35 -8.22
CA VAL A 103 -10.35 -2.67 -7.38
C VAL A 103 -10.67 -3.79 -6.39
N LYS A 104 -11.88 -3.79 -5.82
CA LYS A 104 -12.29 -4.82 -4.85
C LYS A 104 -12.30 -6.24 -5.41
N SER A 105 -12.52 -6.39 -6.71
CA SER A 105 -12.51 -7.70 -7.38
C SER A 105 -11.12 -8.15 -7.83
N ALA A 106 -10.11 -7.29 -7.73
CA ALA A 106 -8.75 -7.59 -8.14
C ALA A 106 -8.06 -8.54 -7.15
N ALA A 107 -7.36 -9.52 -7.69
CA ALA A 107 -6.57 -10.47 -6.89
C ALA A 107 -5.08 -10.13 -6.86
N TRP A 108 -4.61 -9.31 -7.79
CA TRP A 108 -3.19 -8.98 -7.97
C TRP A 108 -2.98 -7.50 -8.20
N LEU A 109 -1.85 -6.99 -7.73
CA LEU A 109 -1.33 -5.66 -8.05
C LEU A 109 0.02 -5.81 -8.72
N SER A 110 0.20 -5.15 -9.86
CA SER A 110 1.51 -4.93 -10.44
C SER A 110 1.82 -3.43 -10.46
N ILE A 111 3.08 -3.08 -10.24
CA ILE A 111 3.55 -1.70 -10.25
C ILE A 111 4.62 -1.57 -11.32
N ALA A 112 4.40 -0.66 -12.25
CA ALA A 112 5.38 -0.30 -13.27
C ALA A 112 5.69 1.19 -13.18
N CYS A 113 6.95 1.55 -13.36
CA CYS A 113 7.39 2.94 -13.32
C CYS A 113 7.94 3.31 -14.69
N GLU A 114 7.48 4.44 -15.22
CA GLU A 114 7.95 4.99 -16.50
C GLU A 114 8.49 6.38 -16.27
N THR A 115 9.61 6.69 -16.92
CA THR A 115 10.18 8.04 -16.89
C THR A 115 9.38 8.95 -17.81
N ILE A 116 8.93 10.08 -17.29
CA ILE A 116 8.27 11.10 -18.09
C ILE A 116 9.37 12.00 -18.68
N PRO A 117 9.42 12.16 -20.01
CA PRO A 117 10.41 13.04 -20.62
C PRO A 117 10.28 14.49 -20.14
N ALA A 118 11.42 15.18 -20.04
CA ALA A 118 11.44 16.58 -19.65
C ALA A 118 10.55 17.42 -20.57
N HIS A 119 9.89 18.41 -20.00
CA HIS A 119 8.99 19.34 -20.71
C HIS A 119 7.75 18.68 -21.31
N SER A 120 7.37 17.48 -20.86
CA SER A 120 6.11 16.86 -21.27
C SER A 120 4.92 17.64 -20.72
N ASP A 121 3.84 17.65 -21.49
CA ASP A 121 2.55 18.12 -21.00
C ASP A 121 1.91 17.01 -20.16
N LEU A 122 1.88 17.20 -18.83
CA LEU A 122 1.36 16.20 -17.91
C LEU A 122 -0.14 15.92 -18.09
N SER A 123 -0.89 16.86 -18.67
CA SER A 123 -2.31 16.63 -18.96
C SER A 123 -2.53 15.65 -20.10
N ALA A 124 -1.53 15.45 -20.95
CA ALA A 124 -1.57 14.56 -22.12
C ALA A 124 -0.80 13.25 -21.91
N VAL A 125 -0.23 13.03 -20.73
CA VAL A 125 0.50 11.78 -20.44
C VAL A 125 -0.48 10.62 -20.38
N GLU A 126 -0.24 9.61 -21.21
CA GLU A 126 -0.95 8.35 -21.18
C GLU A 126 -0.09 7.30 -20.47
N LEU A 127 -0.68 6.64 -19.47
CA LEU A 127 -0.05 5.56 -18.74
C LEU A 127 -0.63 4.23 -19.24
N SER A 128 0.24 3.39 -19.69
CA SER A 128 -0.14 2.06 -20.19
C SER A 128 -0.41 1.06 -19.05
#